data_41122c1fc051971fc5160cac06dc0234
#
_entry.id   41122c1fc051971fc5160cac06dc0234
#
_cell.length_a   1.000
_cell.length_b   1.000
_cell.length_c   1.000
_cell.angle_alpha   90.00
_cell.angle_beta   90.00
_cell.angle_gamma   90.00
#
_symmetry.space_group_name_H-M   'P 1'
#
loop_
_entity.id
_entity.type
_entity.pdbx_description
1 polymer ?
#
loop_
_entity_poly.entity_id
_entity_poly.type
_entity_poly.pdbx_seq_one_letter_code
_entity_poly.pdbx_strand_id
1 'polypeptide(L)'
;MMSRYLHFSQLRRLGATFISAAALILSAHAASADTAVKFALDWKFEGPSAPYFVAIDKGYYAAEGLDVTIDSGPGSVKGITRIAAGTYPIGFMDINSLAKFLDQNPGAPVTAVMVVYNRPPFAIVSTTERGVLKPKDLEGRILGAPAPDGAYAQWKAFVKENDIDASKVRIENVGFPVREPMLARGEVDAITGYSFSSHFNLVRNGIAPEDVKVMMMADYGLKLYGNAIMVNTDYAKVNPEVIRSFVAATIKGVQATVADPETAIKSVMKRNEIADETLELARLKMAIRDNIVTDEVKKNGFGGVDTQRLAQSIDQIGVTYEFTNRPESSAVFDPSYLPPAADRQL
;
A
#
# COMPACT_ATOMS: atom_id res chain seq x y z
N MET A 1 -51.63 -43.73 91.22
CA MET A 1 -52.80 -43.00 90.80
C MET A 1 -52.39 -42.34 89.45
N MET A 2 -52.86 -42.85 88.40
CA MET A 2 -53.72 -42.24 87.37
C MET A 2 -53.15 -40.91 86.84
N SER A 3 -52.97 -40.61 85.63
CA SER A 3 -53.76 -40.98 84.45
C SER A 3 -53.21 -40.23 83.22
N ARG A 4 -53.12 -40.91 82.14
CA ARG A 4 -53.62 -40.54 80.77
C ARG A 4 -52.91 -39.44 79.90
N TYR A 5 -52.43 -39.91 78.83
CA TYR A 5 -52.76 -39.64 77.42
C TYR A 5 -52.64 -38.17 76.93
N LEU A 6 -51.92 -37.86 75.86
CA LEU A 6 -52.39 -38.07 74.52
C LEU A 6 -51.25 -37.75 73.49
N HIS A 7 -51.21 -38.62 72.50
CA HIS A 7 -50.46 -38.40 71.22
C HIS A 7 -50.98 -37.18 70.46
N PHE A 8 -50.05 -36.43 69.91
CA PHE A 8 -50.35 -35.80 68.64
C PHE A 8 -49.07 -35.76 67.79
N SER A 9 -49.14 -36.52 66.72
CA SER A 9 -48.26 -36.56 65.62
C SER A 9 -48.35 -35.23 64.85
N GLN A 10 -47.26 -34.57 64.66
CA GLN A 10 -47.19 -33.52 63.63
C GLN A 10 -46.10 -33.85 62.60
N LEU A 11 -46.57 -34.19 61.44
CA LEU A 11 -45.77 -34.28 60.25
C LEU A 11 -45.07 -32.95 60.00
N ARG A 12 -43.77 -32.91 60.14
CA ARG A 12 -42.95 -31.83 59.56
C ARG A 12 -42.72 -32.12 58.06
N ARG A 13 -43.42 -31.37 57.23
CA ARG A 13 -43.14 -31.26 55.82
C ARG A 13 -41.78 -30.60 55.63
N LEU A 14 -40.80 -31.37 55.21
CA LEU A 14 -39.56 -30.86 54.69
C LEU A 14 -39.82 -30.21 53.31
N GLY A 15 -39.92 -28.87 53.26
CA GLY A 15 -39.88 -28.09 52.03
C GLY A 15 -38.46 -28.10 51.54
N ALA A 16 -38.18 -28.91 50.49
CA ALA A 16 -36.95 -28.80 49.77
C ALA A 16 -37.00 -27.54 48.89
N THR A 17 -36.27 -26.50 49.34
CA THR A 17 -36.03 -25.30 48.53
C THR A 17 -34.94 -25.62 47.53
N PHE A 18 -35.33 -25.90 46.28
CA PHE A 18 -34.40 -25.96 45.16
C PHE A 18 -33.90 -24.53 44.88
N ILE A 19 -32.70 -24.20 45.34
CA ILE A 19 -31.96 -23.03 44.92
C ILE A 19 -31.39 -23.38 43.53
N SER A 20 -32.08 -22.96 42.48
CA SER A 20 -31.54 -22.95 41.11
C SER A 20 -30.41 -21.90 41.05
N ALA A 21 -29.18 -22.36 41.25
CA ALA A 21 -28.01 -21.58 40.93
C ALA A 21 -27.93 -21.50 39.40
N ALA A 22 -28.56 -20.46 38.81
CA ALA A 22 -28.29 -20.07 37.44
C ALA A 22 -26.83 -19.60 37.39
N ALA A 23 -25.93 -20.49 37.00
CA ALA A 23 -24.58 -20.15 36.65
C ALA A 23 -24.63 -19.25 35.39
N LEU A 24 -24.62 -17.93 35.60
CA LEU A 24 -24.25 -16.97 34.55
C LEU A 24 -22.79 -17.26 34.18
N ILE A 25 -22.60 -18.04 33.14
CA ILE A 25 -21.33 -18.12 32.43
C ILE A 25 -21.18 -16.77 31.73
N LEU A 26 -20.68 -15.76 32.46
CA LEU A 26 -20.04 -14.62 31.81
C LEU A 26 -18.83 -15.19 31.10
N SER A 27 -18.97 -15.41 29.78
CA SER A 27 -17.83 -15.54 28.89
C SER A 27 -17.06 -14.22 29.00
N ALA A 28 -16.16 -14.13 29.96
CA ALA A 28 -15.14 -13.12 29.97
C ALA A 28 -14.35 -13.36 28.65
N HIS A 29 -14.71 -12.64 27.60
CA HIS A 29 -13.78 -12.42 26.53
C HIS A 29 -12.61 -11.71 27.22
N ALA A 30 -11.56 -12.46 27.55
CA ALA A 30 -10.28 -11.85 27.88
C ALA A 30 -10.00 -10.91 26.73
N ALA A 31 -10.07 -9.60 26.97
CA ALA A 31 -9.61 -8.62 26.01
C ALA A 31 -8.14 -8.95 25.79
N SER A 32 -7.86 -9.74 24.74
CA SER A 32 -6.49 -9.92 24.29
C SER A 32 -6.01 -8.53 23.93
N ALA A 33 -4.89 -8.11 24.47
CA ALA A 33 -4.29 -6.85 24.04
C ALA A 33 -4.07 -6.93 22.53
N ASP A 34 -4.42 -5.86 21.82
CA ASP A 34 -4.27 -5.80 20.38
C ASP A 34 -2.81 -6.08 19.99
N THR A 35 -2.63 -6.83 18.92
CA THR A 35 -1.31 -7.15 18.41
C THR A 35 -0.69 -5.91 17.78
N ALA A 36 0.43 -5.42 18.33
CA ALA A 36 1.15 -4.29 17.80
C ALA A 36 1.79 -4.62 16.44
N VAL A 37 1.48 -3.84 15.41
CA VAL A 37 1.98 -4.01 14.04
C VAL A 37 2.61 -2.72 13.55
N LYS A 38 3.90 -2.76 13.18
CA LYS A 38 4.57 -1.65 12.50
C LYS A 38 4.41 -1.79 10.99
N PHE A 39 3.86 -0.75 10.38
CA PHE A 39 3.65 -0.67 8.94
C PHE A 39 4.45 0.47 8.33
N ALA A 40 5.29 0.19 7.34
CA ALA A 40 6.09 1.20 6.64
C ALA A 40 5.45 1.58 5.31
N LEU A 41 5.24 2.87 5.07
CA LEU A 41 4.99 3.41 3.74
C LEU A 41 6.31 3.63 3.00
N ASP A 42 6.26 3.70 1.68
CA ASP A 42 7.41 4.06 0.86
C ASP A 42 7.65 5.58 0.79
N TRP A 43 6.65 6.38 1.17
CA TRP A 43 6.66 7.82 1.03
C TRP A 43 6.11 8.56 2.25
N LYS A 44 6.01 9.88 2.11
CA LYS A 44 5.41 10.80 3.10
C LYS A 44 3.90 10.55 3.23
N PHE A 45 3.33 11.12 4.29
CA PHE A 45 1.88 11.16 4.50
C PHE A 45 1.24 12.20 3.57
N GLU A 46 0.88 11.75 2.38
CA GLU A 46 0.16 12.49 1.35
C GLU A 46 -1.22 11.87 1.13
N GLY A 47 -2.08 12.51 0.33
CA GLY A 47 -3.44 12.04 0.06
C GLY A 47 -3.59 10.54 -0.17
N PRO A 48 -2.76 9.89 -1.02
CA PRO A 48 -2.86 8.44 -1.27
C PRO A 48 -2.60 7.54 -0.07
N SER A 49 -2.10 8.05 1.06
CA SER A 49 -2.00 7.28 2.31
C SER A 49 -3.30 7.24 3.12
N ALA A 50 -4.35 7.95 2.67
CA ALA A 50 -5.65 8.01 3.35
C ALA A 50 -6.24 6.65 3.71
N PRO A 51 -6.25 5.61 2.85
CA PRO A 51 -6.84 4.32 3.18
C PRO A 51 -6.34 3.71 4.48
N TYR A 52 -5.04 3.81 4.73
CA TYR A 52 -4.41 3.24 5.92
C TYR A 52 -4.79 4.00 7.19
N PHE A 53 -4.86 5.33 7.11
CA PHE A 53 -5.27 6.17 8.23
C PHE A 53 -6.77 6.10 8.49
N VAL A 54 -7.59 5.97 7.45
CA VAL A 54 -9.03 5.68 7.56
C VAL A 54 -9.25 4.35 8.28
N ALA A 55 -8.45 3.32 7.98
CA ALA A 55 -8.55 2.03 8.65
C ALA A 55 -8.22 2.13 10.16
N ILE A 56 -7.27 3.01 10.56
CA ILE A 56 -7.03 3.33 11.96
C ILE A 56 -8.21 4.12 12.55
N ASP A 57 -8.57 5.25 11.94
CA ASP A 57 -9.54 6.19 12.50
C ASP A 57 -10.97 5.63 12.61
N LYS A 58 -11.33 4.71 11.71
CA LYS A 58 -12.60 3.97 11.74
C LYS A 58 -12.54 2.68 12.58
N GLY A 59 -11.38 2.40 13.19
CA GLY A 59 -11.20 1.23 14.04
C GLY A 59 -11.20 -0.11 13.30
N TYR A 60 -10.96 -0.13 11.97
CA TYR A 60 -10.96 -1.38 11.21
C TYR A 60 -9.83 -2.31 11.62
N TYR A 61 -8.63 -1.79 11.91
CA TYR A 61 -7.53 -2.59 12.46
C TYR A 61 -7.83 -3.08 13.87
N ALA A 62 -8.34 -2.20 14.75
CA ALA A 62 -8.70 -2.57 16.11
C ALA A 62 -9.81 -3.64 16.17
N ALA A 63 -10.79 -3.60 15.26
CA ALA A 63 -11.83 -4.63 15.13
C ALA A 63 -11.27 -6.01 14.75
N GLU A 64 -10.08 -6.05 14.15
CA GLU A 64 -9.34 -7.27 13.83
C GLU A 64 -8.26 -7.59 14.91
N GLY A 65 -8.26 -6.90 16.06
CA GLY A 65 -7.31 -7.10 17.16
C GLY A 65 -5.89 -6.60 16.85
N LEU A 66 -5.76 -5.55 16.04
CA LEU A 66 -4.48 -4.99 15.65
C LEU A 66 -4.32 -3.53 16.10
N ASP A 67 -3.18 -3.24 16.75
CA ASP A 67 -2.70 -1.88 17.02
C ASP A 67 -1.64 -1.51 15.97
N VAL A 68 -2.04 -0.76 14.94
CA VAL A 68 -1.20 -0.45 13.78
C VAL A 68 -0.56 0.92 13.91
N THR A 69 0.77 0.94 13.92
CA THR A 69 1.57 2.18 13.78
C THR A 69 2.10 2.31 12.36
N ILE A 70 2.00 3.51 11.77
CA ILE A 70 2.41 3.77 10.39
C ILE A 70 3.57 4.74 10.37
N ASP A 71 4.66 4.34 9.71
CA ASP A 71 5.85 5.18 9.50
C ASP A 71 5.97 5.56 8.02
N SER A 72 6.39 6.81 7.76
CA SER A 72 6.78 7.24 6.42
C SER A 72 8.11 6.62 5.99
N GLY A 73 8.34 6.51 4.69
CA GLY A 73 9.53 5.84 4.15
C GLY A 73 10.37 6.68 3.19
N PRO A 74 11.59 6.20 2.92
CA PRO A 74 12.58 6.87 2.06
C PRO A 74 12.59 6.35 0.61
N GLY A 75 11.47 5.81 0.13
CA GLY A 75 11.34 5.17 -1.18
C GLY A 75 11.29 3.65 -1.13
N SER A 76 10.68 3.04 -2.16
CA SER A 76 10.38 1.60 -2.20
C SER A 76 11.61 0.72 -2.12
N VAL A 77 12.71 1.04 -2.81
CA VAL A 77 13.94 0.22 -2.82
C VAL A 77 14.51 0.03 -1.40
N LYS A 78 14.59 1.11 -0.61
CA LYS A 78 15.05 1.03 0.79
C LYS A 78 14.02 0.37 1.70
N GLY A 79 12.73 0.57 1.41
CA GLY A 79 11.64 -0.04 2.17
C GLY A 79 11.67 -1.55 2.11
N ILE A 80 11.85 -2.14 0.92
CA ILE A 80 11.96 -3.59 0.70
C ILE A 80 13.10 -4.19 1.52
N THR A 81 14.27 -3.55 1.52
CA THR A 81 15.43 -4.00 2.34
C THR A 81 15.09 -4.05 3.84
N ARG A 82 14.32 -3.06 4.34
CA ARG A 82 13.90 -3.00 5.74
C ARG A 82 12.89 -4.10 6.10
N ILE A 83 11.98 -4.44 5.16
CA ILE A 83 11.03 -5.54 5.35
C ILE A 83 11.79 -6.87 5.36
N ALA A 84 12.66 -7.12 4.39
CA ALA A 84 13.47 -8.33 4.32
C ALA A 84 14.36 -8.52 5.57
N ALA A 85 14.90 -7.43 6.11
CA ALA A 85 15.68 -7.44 7.35
C ALA A 85 14.82 -7.60 8.64
N GLY A 86 13.48 -7.68 8.55
CA GLY A 86 12.60 -7.81 9.71
C GLY A 86 12.42 -6.53 10.53
N THR A 87 12.91 -5.37 10.04
CA THR A 87 12.69 -4.07 10.73
C THR A 87 11.22 -3.68 10.75
N TYR A 88 10.49 -4.03 9.70
CA TYR A 88 9.04 -3.92 9.56
C TYR A 88 8.46 -5.25 9.14
N PRO A 89 7.44 -5.77 9.84
CA PRO A 89 6.75 -6.98 9.41
C PRO A 89 5.94 -6.77 8.13
N ILE A 90 5.44 -5.55 7.91
CA ILE A 90 4.58 -5.18 6.79
C ILE A 90 5.04 -3.83 6.21
N GLY A 91 4.96 -3.67 4.91
CA GLY A 91 5.22 -2.39 4.24
C GLY A 91 4.46 -2.25 2.92
N PHE A 92 4.45 -1.03 2.39
CA PHE A 92 3.82 -0.67 1.12
C PHE A 92 4.89 -0.19 0.14
N MET A 93 5.25 -1.02 -0.84
CA MET A 93 6.40 -0.81 -1.73
C MET A 93 6.08 -1.24 -3.17
N ASP A 94 6.88 -0.78 -4.14
CA ASP A 94 6.78 -1.16 -5.55
C ASP A 94 7.11 -2.64 -5.80
N ILE A 95 6.17 -3.37 -6.42
CA ILE A 95 6.30 -4.81 -6.68
C ILE A 95 7.39 -5.15 -7.72
N ASN A 96 7.70 -4.23 -8.62
CA ASN A 96 8.74 -4.46 -9.64
C ASN A 96 10.13 -4.32 -9.03
N SER A 97 10.29 -3.38 -8.11
CA SER A 97 11.48 -3.29 -7.26
C SER A 97 11.66 -4.52 -6.38
N LEU A 98 10.56 -5.15 -5.93
CA LEU A 98 10.61 -6.44 -5.23
C LEU A 98 11.13 -7.54 -6.15
N ALA A 99 10.61 -7.68 -7.38
CA ALA A 99 11.08 -8.69 -8.32
C ALA A 99 12.60 -8.56 -8.58
N LYS A 100 13.09 -7.33 -8.78
CA LYS A 100 14.52 -7.06 -8.91
C LYS A 100 15.30 -7.40 -7.63
N PHE A 101 14.76 -7.08 -6.47
CA PHE A 101 15.41 -7.38 -5.18
C PHE A 101 15.54 -8.90 -4.97
N LEU A 102 14.51 -9.69 -5.32
CA LEU A 102 14.54 -11.15 -5.20
C LEU A 102 15.53 -11.81 -6.16
N ASP A 103 15.69 -11.28 -7.39
CA ASP A 103 16.74 -11.71 -8.30
C ASP A 103 18.13 -11.53 -7.68
N GLN A 104 18.36 -10.38 -7.07
CA GLN A 104 19.65 -10.05 -6.45
C GLN A 104 19.88 -10.73 -5.11
N ASN A 105 18.82 -11.17 -4.44
CA ASN A 105 18.84 -11.80 -3.13
C ASN A 105 17.94 -13.04 -3.09
N PRO A 106 18.32 -14.13 -3.76
CA PRO A 106 17.53 -15.36 -3.80
C PRO A 106 17.21 -15.87 -2.39
N GLY A 107 15.93 -16.14 -2.13
CA GLY A 107 15.48 -16.63 -0.82
C GLY A 107 15.31 -15.54 0.25
N ALA A 108 15.43 -14.26 -0.10
CA ALA A 108 15.13 -13.17 0.84
C ALA A 108 13.69 -13.27 1.36
N PRO A 109 13.46 -13.10 2.67
CA PRO A 109 12.16 -13.34 3.30
C PRO A 109 11.19 -12.18 3.09
N VAL A 110 10.78 -11.90 1.86
CA VAL A 110 9.81 -10.85 1.52
C VAL A 110 8.97 -11.23 0.31
N THR A 111 7.66 -11.00 0.38
CA THR A 111 6.72 -11.20 -0.73
C THR A 111 5.60 -10.15 -0.68
N ALA A 112 4.96 -9.87 -1.82
CA ALA A 112 3.76 -9.05 -1.88
C ALA A 112 2.52 -9.92 -1.62
N VAL A 113 1.50 -9.35 -0.96
CA VAL A 113 0.25 -10.06 -0.60
C VAL A 113 -1.00 -9.33 -1.07
N MET A 114 -0.89 -8.05 -1.44
CA MET A 114 -2.02 -7.26 -1.95
C MET A 114 -1.51 -6.09 -2.80
N VAL A 115 -1.88 -6.04 -4.09
CA VAL A 115 -1.56 -4.91 -4.97
C VAL A 115 -2.52 -3.75 -4.70
N VAL A 116 -1.99 -2.57 -4.43
CA VAL A 116 -2.78 -1.37 -4.20
C VAL A 116 -2.87 -0.51 -5.47
N TYR A 117 -1.75 -0.27 -6.13
CA TYR A 117 -1.77 0.42 -7.42
C TYR A 117 -1.79 -0.62 -8.54
N ASN A 118 -3.00 -0.97 -8.98
CA ASN A 118 -3.20 -1.88 -10.10
C ASN A 118 -2.58 -1.32 -11.38
N ARG A 119 -2.70 0.00 -11.63
CA ARG A 119 -1.95 0.72 -12.64
C ARG A 119 -0.86 1.54 -11.94
N PRO A 120 0.44 1.32 -12.25
CA PRO A 120 1.52 2.00 -11.54
C PRO A 120 1.50 3.52 -11.80
N PRO A 121 1.79 4.33 -10.78
CA PRO A 121 1.88 5.79 -10.94
C PRO A 121 3.21 6.26 -11.52
N PHE A 122 4.04 5.35 -12.01
CA PHE A 122 5.36 5.69 -12.56
C PHE A 122 5.23 6.61 -13.76
N ALA A 123 5.89 7.74 -13.70
CA ALA A 123 5.82 8.76 -14.71
C ALA A 123 7.17 9.42 -14.98
N ILE A 124 7.31 9.90 -16.22
CA ILE A 124 8.21 11.00 -16.54
C ILE A 124 7.36 12.26 -16.50
N VAL A 125 7.81 13.25 -15.74
CA VAL A 125 7.09 14.50 -15.58
C VAL A 125 7.96 15.65 -16.06
N SER A 126 7.38 16.54 -16.86
CA SER A 126 8.03 17.71 -17.42
C SER A 126 7.06 18.89 -17.40
N THR A 127 7.42 19.98 -18.07
CA THR A 127 6.53 21.13 -18.26
C THR A 127 6.42 21.47 -19.74
N THR A 128 5.36 22.21 -20.11
CA THR A 128 5.18 22.70 -21.48
C THR A 128 6.41 23.45 -21.95
N GLU A 129 7.00 24.29 -21.10
CA GLU A 129 8.20 25.10 -21.39
C GLU A 129 9.43 24.23 -21.69
N ARG A 130 9.60 23.09 -20.98
CA ARG A 130 10.75 22.18 -21.23
C ARG A 130 10.60 21.35 -22.49
N GLY A 131 9.39 21.21 -23.01
CA GLY A 131 9.14 20.57 -24.32
C GLY A 131 9.37 19.06 -24.37
N VAL A 132 9.42 18.37 -23.22
CA VAL A 132 9.48 16.90 -23.16
C VAL A 132 8.04 16.37 -23.07
N LEU A 133 7.45 16.06 -24.22
CA LEU A 133 6.03 15.70 -24.38
C LEU A 133 5.81 14.24 -24.76
N LYS A 134 6.83 13.57 -25.25
CA LYS A 134 6.84 12.13 -25.60
C LYS A 134 8.20 11.52 -25.23
N PRO A 135 8.31 10.18 -25.14
CA PRO A 135 9.54 9.53 -24.69
C PRO A 135 10.81 9.94 -25.42
N LYS A 136 10.75 10.04 -26.74
CA LYS A 136 11.91 10.44 -27.57
C LYS A 136 12.42 11.86 -27.33
N ASP A 137 11.59 12.76 -26.80
CA ASP A 137 11.99 14.13 -26.48
C ASP A 137 12.99 14.20 -25.32
N LEU A 138 13.22 13.09 -24.59
CA LEU A 138 14.24 12.98 -23.57
C LEU A 138 15.68 12.96 -24.14
N GLU A 139 15.87 12.58 -25.40
CA GLU A 139 17.19 12.59 -26.01
C GLU A 139 17.75 14.02 -26.10
N GLY A 140 18.95 14.22 -25.58
CA GLY A 140 19.59 15.53 -25.44
C GLY A 140 19.17 16.32 -24.18
N ARG A 141 18.37 15.72 -23.30
CA ARG A 141 17.80 16.36 -22.11
C ARG A 141 18.42 15.87 -20.81
N ILE A 142 18.12 16.59 -19.74
CA ILE A 142 18.51 16.26 -18.37
C ILE A 142 17.31 15.69 -17.63
N LEU A 143 17.43 14.44 -17.17
CA LEU A 143 16.43 13.76 -16.37
C LEU A 143 16.86 13.74 -14.90
N GLY A 144 16.15 14.48 -14.05
CA GLY A 144 16.33 14.45 -12.59
C GLY A 144 15.69 13.21 -12.00
N ALA A 145 16.48 12.34 -11.36
CA ALA A 145 16.00 11.04 -10.88
C ALA A 145 16.63 10.68 -9.52
N PRO A 146 15.82 10.53 -8.45
CA PRO A 146 16.32 10.03 -7.17
C PRO A 146 16.66 8.54 -7.25
N ALA A 147 17.85 8.14 -6.83
CA ALA A 147 18.30 6.75 -6.90
C ALA A 147 17.37 5.73 -6.18
N PRO A 148 16.73 6.04 -5.03
CA PRO A 148 15.82 5.09 -4.35
C PRO A 148 14.36 5.14 -4.85
N ASP A 149 14.05 5.92 -5.91
CA ASP A 149 12.70 6.10 -6.44
C ASP A 149 12.22 4.86 -7.20
N GLY A 150 11.01 4.38 -6.88
CA GLY A 150 10.36 3.27 -7.58
C GLY A 150 10.11 3.56 -9.07
N ALA A 151 9.79 4.82 -9.43
CA ALA A 151 9.63 5.21 -10.83
C ALA A 151 10.98 5.20 -11.58
N TYR A 152 12.05 5.71 -10.96
CA TYR A 152 13.40 5.63 -11.57
C TYR A 152 13.88 4.19 -11.72
N ALA A 153 13.49 3.31 -10.82
CA ALA A 153 13.80 1.88 -10.95
C ALA A 153 13.27 1.27 -12.26
N GLN A 154 12.30 1.91 -12.94
CA GLN A 154 11.74 1.44 -14.22
C GLN A 154 12.38 2.12 -15.44
N TRP A 155 13.32 3.05 -15.25
CA TRP A 155 13.92 3.84 -16.32
C TRP A 155 14.49 2.99 -17.45
N LYS A 156 15.26 1.96 -17.14
CA LYS A 156 15.85 1.10 -18.19
C LYS A 156 14.78 0.37 -19.00
N ALA A 157 13.70 -0.08 -18.36
CA ALA A 157 12.59 -0.71 -19.04
C ALA A 157 11.88 0.29 -19.97
N PHE A 158 11.65 1.51 -19.47
CA PHE A 158 11.04 2.59 -20.25
C PHE A 158 11.87 2.98 -21.47
N VAL A 159 13.18 3.10 -21.30
CA VAL A 159 14.14 3.36 -22.39
C VAL A 159 14.03 2.29 -23.47
N LYS A 160 14.08 1.03 -23.09
CA LYS A 160 14.04 -0.12 -24.00
C LYS A 160 12.72 -0.19 -24.75
N GLU A 161 11.59 -0.03 -24.06
CA GLU A 161 10.25 -0.13 -24.64
C GLU A 161 9.97 1.00 -25.64
N ASN A 162 10.63 2.16 -25.48
CA ASN A 162 10.40 3.34 -26.30
C ASN A 162 11.58 3.68 -27.25
N ASP A 163 12.53 2.74 -27.42
CA ASP A 163 13.70 2.91 -28.27
C ASP A 163 14.51 4.20 -28.02
N ILE A 164 14.54 4.68 -26.77
CA ILE A 164 15.28 5.88 -26.40
C ILE A 164 16.78 5.58 -26.42
N ASP A 165 17.58 6.44 -27.03
CA ASP A 165 19.03 6.38 -26.91
C ASP A 165 19.46 6.94 -25.54
N ALA A 166 19.61 6.04 -24.57
CA ALA A 166 19.96 6.42 -23.19
C ALA A 166 21.29 7.16 -23.08
N SER A 167 22.21 6.98 -24.04
CA SER A 167 23.50 7.69 -24.05
C SER A 167 23.36 9.18 -24.29
N LYS A 168 22.23 9.60 -24.87
CA LYS A 168 21.89 11.00 -25.09
C LYS A 168 21.12 11.64 -23.92
N VAL A 169 20.70 10.87 -22.91
CA VAL A 169 19.95 11.39 -21.76
C VAL A 169 20.90 11.55 -20.58
N ARG A 170 21.08 12.78 -20.12
CA ARG A 170 21.87 13.03 -18.92
C ARG A 170 21.04 12.75 -17.67
N ILE A 171 21.40 11.73 -16.91
CA ILE A 171 20.76 11.46 -15.61
C ILE A 171 21.43 12.34 -14.56
N GLU A 172 20.62 13.17 -13.88
CA GLU A 172 21.03 13.92 -12.70
C GLU A 172 20.47 13.24 -11.44
N ASN A 173 21.37 12.73 -10.59
CA ASN A 173 20.96 12.10 -9.33
C ASN A 173 20.56 13.18 -8.33
N VAL A 174 19.27 13.46 -8.22
CA VAL A 174 18.71 14.51 -7.35
C VAL A 174 18.11 13.88 -6.09
N GLY A 175 18.06 14.65 -5.00
CA GLY A 175 17.30 14.25 -3.81
C GLY A 175 15.80 14.49 -3.98
N PHE A 176 14.97 13.69 -3.35
CA PHE A 176 13.50 13.89 -3.36
C PHE A 176 13.05 15.32 -3.00
N PRO A 177 13.63 16.02 -2.00
CA PRO A 177 13.15 17.36 -1.64
C PRO A 177 13.39 18.44 -2.70
N VAL A 178 14.34 18.22 -3.61
CA VAL A 178 14.76 19.23 -4.61
C VAL A 178 14.32 18.87 -6.03
N ARG A 179 13.80 17.68 -6.25
CA ARG A 179 13.44 17.14 -7.58
C ARG A 179 12.48 18.08 -8.34
N GLU A 180 11.30 18.34 -7.79
CA GLU A 180 10.31 19.22 -8.39
C GLU A 180 10.75 20.69 -8.41
N PRO A 181 11.36 21.26 -7.38
CA PRO A 181 11.99 22.57 -7.45
C PRO A 181 13.01 22.74 -8.56
N MET A 182 13.87 21.74 -8.83
CA MET A 182 14.84 21.81 -9.92
C MET A 182 14.17 21.85 -11.29
N LEU A 183 13.10 21.04 -11.51
CA LEU A 183 12.33 21.11 -12.75
C LEU A 183 11.62 22.46 -12.90
N ALA A 184 11.01 22.96 -11.84
CA ALA A 184 10.33 24.27 -11.86
C ALA A 184 11.27 25.42 -12.18
N ARG A 185 12.54 25.36 -11.74
CA ARG A 185 13.57 26.37 -12.08
C ARG A 185 14.31 26.09 -13.39
N GLY A 186 14.01 24.97 -14.08
CA GLY A 186 14.66 24.60 -15.32
C GLY A 186 16.10 24.09 -15.18
N GLU A 187 16.50 23.63 -14.02
CA GLU A 187 17.80 22.99 -13.77
C GLU A 187 17.84 21.56 -14.31
N VAL A 188 16.68 20.93 -14.48
CA VAL A 188 16.46 19.70 -15.24
C VAL A 188 15.29 19.87 -16.21
N ASP A 189 15.22 19.03 -17.27
CA ASP A 189 14.17 19.13 -18.30
C ASP A 189 12.97 18.23 -18.01
N ALA A 190 13.21 17.15 -17.29
CA ALA A 190 12.19 16.22 -16.85
C ALA A 190 12.62 15.56 -15.55
N ILE A 191 11.68 14.90 -14.85
CA ILE A 191 11.94 14.13 -13.63
C ILE A 191 11.24 12.78 -13.71
N THR A 192 11.78 11.77 -13.01
CA THR A 192 11.02 10.58 -12.65
C THR A 192 10.22 10.82 -11.39
N GLY A 193 9.06 10.18 -11.25
CA GLY A 193 8.28 10.27 -10.02
C GLY A 193 6.93 9.56 -10.15
N TYR A 194 6.16 9.63 -9.08
CA TYR A 194 4.76 9.21 -9.09
C TYR A 194 3.90 10.35 -9.63
N SER A 195 3.07 10.05 -10.62
CA SER A 195 2.26 11.03 -11.37
C SER A 195 1.55 12.03 -10.48
N PHE A 196 0.79 11.54 -9.50
CA PHE A 196 0.03 12.38 -8.57
C PHE A 196 0.93 13.19 -7.61
N SER A 197 2.08 12.64 -7.16
CA SER A 197 2.98 13.39 -6.27
C SER A 197 3.71 14.50 -7.03
N SER A 198 4.33 14.17 -8.16
CA SER A 198 5.11 15.15 -8.92
C SER A 198 4.24 16.23 -9.54
N HIS A 199 3.05 15.89 -10.06
CA HIS A 199 2.11 16.86 -10.60
C HIS A 199 1.78 17.95 -9.55
N PHE A 200 1.25 17.54 -8.40
CA PHE A 200 0.81 18.49 -7.38
C PHE A 200 1.97 19.20 -6.66
N ASN A 201 3.14 18.56 -6.59
CA ASN A 201 4.33 19.25 -6.06
C ASN A 201 4.83 20.35 -7.02
N LEU A 202 4.74 20.15 -8.34
CA LEU A 202 5.06 21.20 -9.33
C LEU A 202 4.06 22.35 -9.24
N VAL A 203 2.78 22.07 -9.08
CA VAL A 203 1.76 23.12 -8.85
C VAL A 203 2.09 23.93 -7.60
N ARG A 204 2.49 23.29 -6.49
CA ARG A 204 2.99 23.99 -5.29
C ARG A 204 4.25 24.83 -5.54
N ASN A 205 5.06 24.45 -6.51
CA ASN A 205 6.26 25.20 -6.91
C ASN A 205 5.96 26.28 -7.98
N GLY A 206 4.67 26.60 -8.22
CA GLY A 206 4.24 27.72 -9.05
C GLY A 206 4.07 27.39 -10.53
N ILE A 207 4.12 26.12 -10.93
CA ILE A 207 3.80 25.71 -12.29
C ILE A 207 2.26 25.60 -12.43
N ALA A 208 1.70 26.22 -13.48
CA ALA A 208 0.27 26.11 -13.74
C ALA A 208 -0.12 24.63 -14.01
N PRO A 209 -1.25 24.13 -13.48
CA PRO A 209 -1.64 22.73 -13.62
C PRO A 209 -1.65 22.23 -15.06
N GLU A 210 -2.10 23.06 -16.03
CA GLU A 210 -2.16 22.79 -17.46
C GLU A 210 -0.78 22.68 -18.12
N ASP A 211 0.24 23.30 -17.50
CA ASP A 211 1.63 23.26 -17.98
C ASP A 211 2.40 22.04 -17.47
N VAL A 212 1.91 21.34 -16.46
CA VAL A 212 2.52 20.09 -16.01
C VAL A 212 2.20 18.97 -17.00
N LYS A 213 3.23 18.38 -17.59
CA LYS A 213 3.14 17.26 -18.55
C LYS A 213 3.52 15.97 -17.84
N VAL A 214 2.55 15.07 -17.71
CA VAL A 214 2.72 13.76 -17.07
C VAL A 214 2.65 12.67 -18.13
N MET A 215 3.76 11.98 -18.37
CA MET A 215 3.82 10.78 -19.19
C MET A 215 3.79 9.56 -18.27
N MET A 216 2.63 8.92 -18.13
CA MET A 216 2.52 7.65 -17.40
C MET A 216 3.29 6.57 -18.18
N MET A 217 4.26 5.92 -17.56
CA MET A 217 5.04 4.86 -18.21
C MET A 217 4.16 3.70 -18.71
N ALA A 218 3.03 3.46 -18.04
CA ALA A 218 2.03 2.48 -18.47
C ALA A 218 1.37 2.79 -19.82
N ASP A 219 1.31 4.06 -20.25
CA ASP A 219 0.78 4.45 -21.55
C ASP A 219 1.79 4.24 -22.69
N TYR A 220 3.04 4.00 -22.30
CA TYR A 220 4.18 3.82 -23.20
C TYR A 220 4.81 2.43 -23.06
N GLY A 221 3.99 1.39 -22.93
CA GLY A 221 4.38 0.00 -23.06
C GLY A 221 4.75 -0.74 -21.78
N LEU A 222 4.89 -0.08 -20.62
CA LEU A 222 5.18 -0.75 -19.37
C LEU A 222 3.91 -1.39 -18.75
N LYS A 223 3.74 -2.68 -18.94
CA LYS A 223 2.57 -3.46 -18.44
C LYS A 223 2.77 -3.94 -17.01
N LEU A 224 3.20 -3.04 -16.13
CA LEU A 224 3.57 -3.37 -14.76
C LEU A 224 2.38 -3.19 -13.80
N TYR A 225 2.50 -3.78 -12.61
CA TYR A 225 1.76 -3.37 -11.43
C TYR A 225 2.57 -2.30 -10.68
N GLY A 226 1.92 -1.56 -9.78
CA GLY A 226 2.59 -0.57 -8.93
C GLY A 226 2.83 -1.10 -7.52
N ASN A 227 2.60 -0.22 -6.53
CA ASN A 227 2.85 -0.58 -5.14
C ASN A 227 1.86 -1.61 -4.61
N ALA A 228 2.42 -2.48 -3.76
CA ALA A 228 1.71 -3.55 -3.07
C ALA A 228 2.03 -3.54 -1.57
N ILE A 229 1.13 -4.09 -0.77
CA ILE A 229 1.42 -4.50 0.59
C ILE A 229 2.35 -5.70 0.51
N MET A 230 3.48 -5.60 1.17
CA MET A 230 4.51 -6.63 1.28
C MET A 230 4.67 -7.04 2.73
N VAL A 231 5.06 -8.28 2.94
CA VAL A 231 5.28 -8.85 4.26
C VAL A 231 6.64 -9.51 4.36
N ASN A 232 7.23 -9.46 5.54
CA ASN A 232 8.34 -10.36 5.86
C ASN A 232 7.78 -11.78 5.99
N THR A 233 8.27 -12.72 5.17
CA THR A 233 7.71 -14.07 5.10
C THR A 233 7.96 -14.91 6.35
N ASP A 234 9.04 -14.64 7.09
CA ASP A 234 9.29 -15.35 8.35
C ASP A 234 8.33 -14.89 9.44
N TYR A 235 8.02 -13.58 9.48
CA TYR A 235 6.96 -13.07 10.35
C TYR A 235 5.58 -13.63 9.94
N ALA A 236 5.26 -13.64 8.65
CA ALA A 236 3.98 -14.11 8.14
C ALA A 236 3.75 -15.61 8.40
N LYS A 237 4.78 -16.45 8.35
CA LYS A 237 4.71 -17.89 8.67
C LYS A 237 4.24 -18.15 10.10
N VAL A 238 4.70 -17.36 11.06
CA VAL A 238 4.36 -17.53 12.48
C VAL A 238 3.14 -16.71 12.90
N ASN A 239 2.73 -15.72 12.11
CA ASN A 239 1.60 -14.83 12.36
C ASN A 239 0.66 -14.71 11.15
N PRO A 240 0.18 -15.81 10.52
CA PRO A 240 -0.59 -15.73 9.28
C PRO A 240 -1.92 -14.99 9.45
N GLU A 241 -2.57 -15.12 10.62
CA GLU A 241 -3.83 -14.44 10.89
C GLU A 241 -3.65 -12.92 11.04
N VAL A 242 -2.52 -12.45 11.60
CA VAL A 242 -2.19 -11.02 11.67
C VAL A 242 -2.12 -10.42 10.27
N ILE A 243 -1.54 -11.15 9.31
CA ILE A 243 -1.47 -10.68 7.92
C ILE A 243 -2.85 -10.66 7.26
N ARG A 244 -3.67 -11.71 7.44
CA ARG A 244 -5.05 -11.74 6.92
C ARG A 244 -5.90 -10.59 7.49
N SER A 245 -5.86 -10.41 8.80
CA SER A 245 -6.55 -9.32 9.50
C SER A 245 -6.10 -7.94 9.01
N PHE A 246 -4.78 -7.74 8.85
CA PHE A 246 -4.23 -6.49 8.33
C PHE A 246 -4.72 -6.21 6.90
N VAL A 247 -4.67 -7.20 6.02
CA VAL A 247 -5.14 -7.10 4.62
C VAL A 247 -6.64 -6.79 4.59
N ALA A 248 -7.46 -7.52 5.34
CA ALA A 248 -8.90 -7.32 5.39
C ALA A 248 -9.28 -5.92 5.89
N ALA A 249 -8.65 -5.45 6.99
CA ALA A 249 -8.86 -4.11 7.53
C ALA A 249 -8.41 -3.02 6.55
N THR A 250 -7.28 -3.23 5.87
CA THR A 250 -6.79 -2.29 4.85
C THR A 250 -7.75 -2.19 3.68
N ILE A 251 -8.33 -3.30 3.21
CA ILE A 251 -9.35 -3.30 2.14
C ILE A 251 -10.56 -2.47 2.56
N LYS A 252 -11.08 -2.64 3.78
CA LYS A 252 -12.17 -1.80 4.32
C LYS A 252 -11.78 -0.31 4.31
N GLY A 253 -10.53 0.01 4.64
CA GLY A 253 -9.99 1.37 4.56
C GLY A 253 -9.98 1.93 3.13
N VAL A 254 -9.58 1.12 2.15
CA VAL A 254 -9.62 1.48 0.72
C VAL A 254 -11.05 1.69 0.25
N GLN A 255 -11.95 0.76 0.54
CA GLN A 255 -13.38 0.87 0.20
C GLN A 255 -14.01 2.15 0.75
N ALA A 256 -13.77 2.44 2.03
CA ALA A 256 -14.27 3.66 2.66
C ALA A 256 -13.67 4.94 2.05
N THR A 257 -12.41 4.90 1.65
CA THR A 257 -11.70 6.03 1.01
C THR A 257 -12.20 6.28 -0.41
N VAL A 258 -12.44 5.23 -1.18
CA VAL A 258 -12.97 5.33 -2.55
C VAL A 258 -14.41 5.83 -2.53
N ALA A 259 -15.21 5.39 -1.57
CA ALA A 259 -16.62 5.81 -1.43
C ALA A 259 -16.76 7.29 -1.03
N ASP A 260 -15.86 7.82 -0.19
CA ASP A 260 -15.90 9.21 0.29
C ASP A 260 -14.47 9.75 0.52
N PRO A 261 -13.79 10.19 -0.56
CA PRO A 261 -12.45 10.73 -0.46
C PRO A 261 -12.39 12.07 0.30
N GLU A 262 -13.49 12.84 0.32
CA GLU A 262 -13.61 14.11 1.05
C GLU A 262 -13.52 13.90 2.57
N THR A 263 -14.17 12.86 3.08
CA THR A 263 -14.04 12.48 4.50
C THR A 263 -12.71 11.80 4.75
N ALA A 264 -12.24 10.96 3.85
CA ALA A 264 -11.02 10.18 4.01
C ALA A 264 -9.77 11.06 4.15
N ILE A 265 -9.70 12.20 3.42
CA ILE A 265 -8.54 13.09 3.48
C ILE A 265 -8.31 13.68 4.88
N LYS A 266 -9.37 13.83 5.69
CA LYS A 266 -9.25 14.31 7.07
C LYS A 266 -8.34 13.43 7.92
N SER A 267 -8.27 12.12 7.63
CA SER A 267 -7.39 11.20 8.33
C SER A 267 -5.90 11.44 8.02
N VAL A 268 -5.60 11.93 6.82
CA VAL A 268 -4.25 12.38 6.46
C VAL A 268 -3.91 13.69 7.15
N MET A 269 -4.86 14.65 7.13
CA MET A 269 -4.65 15.99 7.72
C MET A 269 -4.36 15.93 9.22
N LYS A 270 -4.95 14.98 9.96
CA LYS A 270 -4.63 14.74 11.38
C LYS A 270 -3.16 14.35 11.62
N ARG A 271 -2.46 13.85 10.61
CA ARG A 271 -1.08 13.31 10.70
C ARG A 271 -0.06 14.12 9.92
N ASN A 272 -0.53 15.09 9.15
CA ASN A 272 0.28 16.00 8.35
C ASN A 272 -0.35 17.42 8.38
N GLU A 273 -0.25 18.08 9.53
CA GLU A 273 -0.90 19.37 9.82
C GLU A 273 -0.42 20.51 8.91
N ILE A 274 0.76 20.36 8.28
CA ILE A 274 1.34 21.38 7.38
C ILE A 274 0.91 21.19 5.91
N ALA A 275 0.17 20.11 5.59
CA ALA A 275 -0.28 19.85 4.24
C ALA A 275 -1.49 20.74 3.88
N ASP A 276 -1.62 21.05 2.59
CA ASP A 276 -2.80 21.71 2.04
C ASP A 276 -3.87 20.66 1.74
N GLU A 277 -5.00 20.75 2.45
CA GLU A 277 -6.09 19.76 2.32
C GLU A 277 -6.67 19.69 0.90
N THR A 278 -6.84 20.82 0.23
CA THR A 278 -7.40 20.87 -1.13
C THR A 278 -6.48 20.15 -2.11
N LEU A 279 -5.19 20.38 -1.99
CA LEU A 279 -4.17 19.75 -2.82
C LEU A 279 -4.07 18.26 -2.53
N GLU A 280 -4.08 17.85 -1.27
CA GLU A 280 -3.99 16.44 -0.88
C GLU A 280 -5.25 15.66 -1.27
N LEU A 281 -6.44 16.29 -1.22
CA LEU A 281 -7.67 15.70 -1.74
C LEU A 281 -7.61 15.51 -3.26
N ALA A 282 -7.12 16.49 -3.99
CA ALA A 282 -6.95 16.38 -5.44
C ALA A 282 -5.95 15.27 -5.81
N ARG A 283 -4.85 15.14 -5.06
CA ARG A 283 -3.87 14.08 -5.18
C ARG A 283 -4.48 12.69 -4.93
N LEU A 284 -5.27 12.56 -3.85
CA LEU A 284 -5.99 11.32 -3.53
C LEU A 284 -6.95 10.92 -4.64
N LYS A 285 -7.78 11.87 -5.11
CA LYS A 285 -8.72 11.61 -6.21
C LYS A 285 -8.03 11.18 -7.50
N MET A 286 -6.89 11.79 -7.82
CA MET A 286 -6.06 11.39 -8.97
C MET A 286 -5.55 9.95 -8.81
N ALA A 287 -5.02 9.59 -7.64
CA ALA A 287 -4.55 8.24 -7.37
C ALA A 287 -5.68 7.18 -7.43
N ILE A 288 -6.86 7.51 -6.88
CA ILE A 288 -8.04 6.63 -6.96
C ILE A 288 -8.42 6.39 -8.42
N ARG A 289 -8.58 7.46 -9.21
CA ARG A 289 -9.02 7.39 -10.60
C ARG A 289 -8.02 6.66 -11.50
N ASP A 290 -6.73 6.98 -11.37
CA ASP A 290 -5.72 6.58 -12.36
C ASP A 290 -4.97 5.30 -11.97
N ASN A 291 -4.93 4.95 -10.69
CA ASN A 291 -4.06 3.88 -10.20
C ASN A 291 -4.79 2.77 -9.44
N ILE A 292 -5.89 3.08 -8.75
CA ILE A 292 -6.59 2.13 -7.87
C ILE A 292 -7.81 1.52 -8.56
N VAL A 293 -8.77 2.35 -9.00
CA VAL A 293 -10.06 1.90 -9.54
C VAL A 293 -9.97 1.67 -11.06
N THR A 294 -9.21 0.65 -11.46
CA THR A 294 -9.03 0.26 -12.86
C THR A 294 -10.12 -0.72 -13.31
N ASP A 295 -10.22 -0.96 -14.62
CA ASP A 295 -11.17 -1.94 -15.16
C ASP A 295 -10.84 -3.37 -14.70
N GLU A 296 -9.55 -3.70 -14.51
CA GLU A 296 -9.15 -4.98 -13.94
C GLU A 296 -9.66 -5.13 -12.49
N VAL A 297 -9.54 -4.08 -11.67
CA VAL A 297 -10.04 -4.08 -10.29
C VAL A 297 -11.55 -4.21 -10.24
N LYS A 298 -12.28 -3.48 -11.08
CA LYS A 298 -13.76 -3.57 -11.16
C LYS A 298 -14.21 -4.99 -11.53
N LYS A 299 -13.45 -5.68 -12.39
CA LYS A 299 -13.77 -7.04 -12.84
C LYS A 299 -13.38 -8.11 -11.82
N ASN A 300 -12.19 -8.01 -11.23
CA ASN A 300 -11.56 -9.09 -10.48
C ASN A 300 -11.52 -8.84 -8.97
N GLY A 301 -11.97 -7.67 -8.50
CA GLY A 301 -11.82 -7.21 -7.12
C GLY A 301 -10.43 -6.62 -6.85
N PHE A 302 -10.37 -5.75 -5.86
CA PHE A 302 -9.17 -5.03 -5.45
C PHE A 302 -8.11 -5.96 -4.84
N GLY A 303 -6.83 -5.64 -5.04
CA GLY A 303 -5.71 -6.26 -4.32
C GLY A 303 -5.10 -7.48 -5.00
N GLY A 304 -5.81 -8.12 -5.94
CA GLY A 304 -5.29 -9.27 -6.69
C GLY A 304 -4.41 -8.88 -7.89
N VAL A 305 -3.90 -9.90 -8.56
CA VAL A 305 -3.15 -9.78 -9.81
C VAL A 305 -3.74 -10.72 -10.86
N ASP A 306 -3.66 -10.34 -12.12
CA ASP A 306 -3.71 -11.27 -13.23
C ASP A 306 -2.36 -11.99 -13.32
N THR A 307 -2.36 -13.31 -13.25
CA THR A 307 -1.13 -14.11 -13.19
C THR A 307 -0.29 -14.01 -14.45
N GLN A 308 -0.93 -13.89 -15.62
CA GLN A 308 -0.22 -13.72 -16.89
C GLN A 308 0.43 -12.33 -16.97
N ARG A 309 -0.29 -11.27 -16.56
CA ARG A 309 0.25 -9.91 -16.51
C ARG A 309 1.41 -9.82 -15.51
N LEU A 310 1.31 -10.47 -14.33
CA LEU A 310 2.41 -10.48 -13.37
C LEU A 310 3.65 -11.17 -13.94
N ALA A 311 3.49 -12.32 -14.59
CA ALA A 311 4.60 -13.02 -15.24
C ALA A 311 5.25 -12.14 -16.34
N GLN A 312 4.44 -11.50 -17.19
CA GLN A 312 4.93 -10.54 -18.19
C GLN A 312 5.65 -9.34 -17.57
N SER A 313 5.17 -8.82 -16.43
CA SER A 313 5.84 -7.75 -15.69
C SER A 313 7.23 -8.18 -15.23
N ILE A 314 7.33 -9.38 -14.63
CA ILE A 314 8.62 -9.94 -14.17
C ILE A 314 9.56 -10.13 -15.35
N ASP A 315 9.07 -10.62 -16.49
CA ASP A 315 9.87 -10.81 -17.71
C ASP A 315 10.35 -9.47 -18.28
N GLN A 316 9.47 -8.47 -18.36
CA GLN A 316 9.83 -7.13 -18.87
C GLN A 316 10.94 -6.50 -18.02
N ILE A 317 10.83 -6.59 -16.71
CA ILE A 317 11.86 -6.12 -15.76
C ILE A 317 13.11 -7.01 -15.85
N GLY A 318 12.94 -8.33 -15.90
CA GLY A 318 14.03 -9.31 -15.95
C GLY A 318 14.93 -9.14 -17.17
N VAL A 319 14.34 -9.01 -18.36
CA VAL A 319 15.10 -8.77 -19.59
C VAL A 319 15.84 -7.42 -19.54
N THR A 320 15.21 -6.41 -18.91
CA THR A 320 15.78 -5.05 -18.82
C THR A 320 16.96 -4.97 -17.86
N TYR A 321 16.89 -5.69 -16.73
CA TYR A 321 17.90 -5.71 -15.70
C TYR A 321 18.81 -6.95 -15.74
N GLU A 322 18.65 -7.79 -16.78
CA GLU A 322 19.47 -8.99 -17.00
C GLU A 322 19.43 -9.92 -15.78
N PHE A 323 18.20 -10.29 -15.34
CA PHE A 323 18.04 -11.16 -14.19
C PHE A 323 18.82 -12.46 -14.34
N THR A 324 19.56 -12.83 -13.30
CA THR A 324 20.31 -14.09 -13.21
C THR A 324 19.59 -15.15 -12.41
N ASN A 325 18.73 -14.73 -11.48
CA ASN A 325 17.91 -15.60 -10.63
C ASN A 325 16.43 -15.16 -10.71
N ARG A 326 15.89 -15.08 -11.94
CA ARG A 326 14.53 -14.62 -12.18
C ARG A 326 13.56 -15.24 -11.17
N PRO A 327 12.87 -14.44 -10.34
CA PRO A 327 11.94 -14.98 -9.37
C PRO A 327 10.69 -15.54 -10.05
N GLU A 328 10.16 -16.64 -9.51
CA GLU A 328 8.84 -17.15 -9.88
C GLU A 328 7.75 -16.18 -9.42
N SER A 329 6.63 -16.11 -10.15
CA SER A 329 5.50 -15.23 -9.79
C SER A 329 4.98 -15.49 -8.38
N SER A 330 5.00 -16.75 -7.92
CA SER A 330 4.61 -17.16 -6.55
C SER A 330 5.57 -16.67 -5.46
N ALA A 331 6.82 -16.38 -5.79
CA ALA A 331 7.76 -15.76 -4.86
C ALA A 331 7.53 -14.25 -4.76
N VAL A 332 7.04 -13.62 -5.84
CA VAL A 332 6.76 -12.18 -5.89
C VAL A 332 5.41 -11.83 -5.27
N PHE A 333 4.38 -12.68 -5.48
CA PHE A 333 3.03 -12.42 -5.00
C PHE A 333 2.35 -13.68 -4.46
N ASP A 334 1.91 -13.62 -3.21
CA ASP A 334 1.15 -14.66 -2.53
C ASP A 334 -0.32 -14.22 -2.30
N PRO A 335 -1.29 -14.74 -3.07
CA PRO A 335 -2.70 -14.39 -2.95
C PRO A 335 -3.40 -15.01 -1.73
N SER A 336 -2.77 -15.89 -0.96
CA SER A 336 -3.41 -16.68 0.09
C SER A 336 -3.92 -15.86 1.29
N TYR A 337 -3.47 -14.60 1.38
CA TYR A 337 -3.90 -13.65 2.41
C TYR A 337 -5.07 -12.77 1.98
N LEU A 338 -5.48 -12.83 0.70
CA LEU A 338 -6.61 -12.03 0.21
C LEU A 338 -7.95 -12.69 0.57
N PRO A 339 -8.93 -11.91 1.02
CA PRO A 339 -10.30 -12.40 1.12
C PRO A 339 -10.89 -12.69 -0.27
N PRO A 340 -12.06 -13.37 -0.35
CA PRO A 340 -12.75 -13.59 -1.61
C PRO A 340 -12.95 -12.31 -2.43
N ALA A 341 -12.96 -12.43 -3.76
CA ALA A 341 -13.08 -11.25 -4.65
C ALA A 341 -14.36 -10.43 -4.42
N ALA A 342 -15.45 -11.08 -3.98
CA ALA A 342 -16.70 -10.40 -3.65
C ALA A 342 -16.55 -9.42 -2.46
N ASP A 343 -15.68 -9.70 -1.50
CA ASP A 343 -15.47 -8.90 -0.29
C ASP A 343 -14.52 -7.72 -0.52
N ARG A 344 -13.92 -7.61 -1.70
CA ARG A 344 -12.94 -6.57 -2.06
C ARG A 344 -13.30 -5.84 -3.36
N GLN A 345 -14.60 -5.69 -3.62
CA GLN A 345 -15.11 -4.80 -4.67
C GLN A 345 -15.00 -3.32 -4.21
N LEU A 346 -14.66 -2.42 -5.14
CA LEU A 346 -14.54 -0.97 -4.90
C LEU A 346 -15.69 -0.20 -5.52
#